data_f89446fb847edc2df7cec95afb5341bd
#
_entry.id   f89446fb847edc2df7cec95afb5341bd
#
_cell.length_a   1.000
_cell.length_b   1.000
_cell.length_c   1.000
_cell.angle_alpha   90.00
_cell.angle_beta   90.00
_cell.angle_gamma   90.00
#
_symmetry.space_group_name_H-M   'P 1'
#
loop_
_entity.id
_entity.type
_entity.pdbx_description
1 polymer ?
#
loop_
_entity_poly.entity_id
_entity_poly.type
_entity_poly.pdbx_seq_one_letter_code
_entity_poly.pdbx_strand_id
1 'polypeptide(L)'
;MSAQIIAIDAMGGDFGPRSIVQASIACLSATPSLHLTLVGQPSQLEPLIAGYPAVDRARLTITPASEIITMDERPSQALRGKPDSSMRVALQLLRDDKVQACVSAGNTGALMALSRHVLKTLPGIDRPAMVAAIPTQRGYCQLLDLGANVDCSAEHLFQFAVMGAVAAEALGVVRPRVALLNVGTEDIKGNQQVKLAATLLQQARGLNYIGFIEGDGVYRGEADVVVCDGFVGNILLKSSEGLATMIAARIEALFKQGLASRLVGALALPLLKRLQADLAPARHNGASFLGLQGIVVKSHGSAGVEGFQSAIARALIEIQENLPERLHGRLEELLL
;
A
#
# COMPACT_ATOMS: atom_id res chain seq x y z
N MET A 1 -24.93 -6.50 -6.80
CA MET A 1 -23.54 -6.67 -6.35
C MET A 1 -23.58 -7.00 -4.87
N SER A 2 -22.84 -8.00 -4.39
CA SER A 2 -22.73 -8.30 -2.97
C SER A 2 -22.11 -7.11 -2.20
N ALA A 3 -22.49 -6.92 -0.95
CA ALA A 3 -21.92 -5.89 -0.09
C ALA A 3 -20.42 -6.13 0.09
N GLN A 4 -19.61 -5.07 -0.06
CA GLN A 4 -18.17 -5.11 0.17
C GLN A 4 -17.90 -4.57 1.57
N ILE A 5 -17.36 -5.42 2.46
CA ILE A 5 -17.17 -5.09 3.87
C ILE A 5 -15.66 -4.99 4.16
N ILE A 6 -15.22 -3.85 4.69
CA ILE A 6 -13.81 -3.60 5.04
C ILE A 6 -13.70 -3.25 6.53
N ALA A 7 -12.77 -3.90 7.24
CA ALA A 7 -12.37 -3.50 8.58
C ALA A 7 -11.36 -2.35 8.52
N ILE A 8 -11.61 -1.33 9.32
CA ILE A 8 -10.75 -0.14 9.45
C ILE A 8 -10.17 -0.12 10.85
N ASP A 9 -8.85 -0.21 10.98
CA ASP A 9 -8.15 0.12 12.22
C ASP A 9 -8.29 1.62 12.47
N ALA A 10 -9.31 1.99 13.27
CA ALA A 10 -9.70 3.37 13.46
C ALA A 10 -8.80 4.15 14.43
N MET A 11 -7.87 3.47 15.11
CA MET A 11 -7.02 4.07 16.13
C MET A 11 -5.58 4.28 15.66
N GLY A 12 -5.24 3.84 14.43
CA GLY A 12 -3.90 3.95 13.87
C GLY A 12 -3.62 5.31 13.22
N GLY A 13 -2.32 5.62 12.99
CA GLY A 13 -1.86 6.82 12.31
C GLY A 13 -1.73 8.06 13.20
N ASP A 14 -1.09 9.11 12.64
CA ASP A 14 -0.68 10.31 13.41
C ASP A 14 -1.85 11.24 13.74
N PHE A 15 -2.92 11.20 12.92
CA PHE A 15 -4.11 12.04 13.10
C PHE A 15 -5.25 11.36 13.86
N GLY A 16 -5.06 10.09 14.22
CA GLY A 16 -6.03 9.32 15.01
C GLY A 16 -7.41 9.17 14.36
N PRO A 17 -8.46 8.88 15.17
CA PRO A 17 -9.76 8.46 14.66
C PRO A 17 -10.51 9.53 13.87
N ARG A 18 -10.25 10.82 14.10
CA ARG A 18 -11.01 11.90 13.43
C ARG A 18 -10.84 11.87 11.91
N SER A 19 -9.60 11.80 11.42
CA SER A 19 -9.33 11.77 9.98
C SER A 19 -9.80 10.47 9.34
N ILE A 20 -9.68 9.34 10.05
CA ILE A 20 -10.09 8.01 9.60
C ILE A 20 -11.61 7.95 9.46
N VAL A 21 -12.38 8.42 10.45
CA VAL A 21 -13.85 8.48 10.39
C VAL A 21 -14.31 9.37 9.23
N GLN A 22 -13.71 10.55 9.07
CA GLN A 22 -14.04 11.45 7.96
C GLN A 22 -13.79 10.81 6.60
N ALA A 23 -12.65 10.14 6.42
CA ALA A 23 -12.33 9.41 5.18
C ALA A 23 -13.31 8.26 4.93
N SER A 24 -13.65 7.51 5.98
CA SER A 24 -14.58 6.38 5.93
C SER A 24 -15.97 6.81 5.48
N ILE A 25 -16.51 7.87 6.06
CA ILE A 25 -17.83 8.43 5.68
C ILE A 25 -17.81 8.91 4.22
N ALA A 26 -16.75 9.60 3.81
CA ALA A 26 -16.65 10.08 2.43
C ALA A 26 -16.62 8.91 1.42
N CYS A 27 -15.94 7.80 1.74
CA CYS A 27 -15.96 6.58 0.92
C CYS A 27 -17.35 5.94 0.88
N LEU A 28 -18.07 5.87 2.00
CA LEU A 28 -19.44 5.35 2.07
C LEU A 28 -20.39 6.18 1.20
N SER A 29 -20.28 7.50 1.23
CA SER A 29 -21.09 8.39 0.41
C SER A 29 -20.82 8.23 -1.09
N ALA A 30 -19.56 7.96 -1.46
CA ALA A 30 -19.16 7.75 -2.86
C ALA A 30 -19.46 6.34 -3.40
N THR A 31 -19.53 5.33 -2.53
CA THR A 31 -19.65 3.91 -2.93
C THR A 31 -20.83 3.24 -2.23
N PRO A 32 -21.99 3.11 -2.90
CA PRO A 32 -23.21 2.56 -2.28
C PRO A 32 -23.11 1.11 -1.80
N SER A 33 -22.27 0.27 -2.43
CA SER A 33 -22.06 -1.14 -2.04
C SER A 33 -21.09 -1.33 -0.87
N LEU A 34 -20.39 -0.27 -0.46
CA LEU A 34 -19.39 -0.33 0.61
C LEU A 34 -20.05 -0.34 2.00
N HIS A 35 -19.59 -1.23 2.85
CA HIS A 35 -19.84 -1.28 4.28
C HIS A 35 -18.49 -1.21 5.02
N LEU A 36 -18.44 -0.49 6.12
CA LEU A 36 -17.22 -0.35 6.90
C LEU A 36 -17.42 -0.77 8.35
N THR A 37 -16.47 -1.50 8.89
CA THR A 37 -16.38 -1.84 10.31
C THR A 37 -15.23 -1.08 10.93
N LEU A 38 -15.51 -0.02 11.69
CA LEU A 38 -14.52 0.72 12.45
C LEU A 38 -14.14 -0.07 13.69
N VAL A 39 -12.87 -0.40 13.83
CA VAL A 39 -12.35 -1.13 15.00
C VAL A 39 -11.60 -0.16 15.90
N GLY A 40 -12.04 -0.02 17.15
CA GLY A 40 -11.42 0.89 18.09
C GLY A 40 -12.28 1.17 19.32
N GLN A 41 -11.96 2.24 20.03
CA GLN A 41 -12.63 2.63 21.26
C GLN A 41 -13.97 3.32 20.99
N PRO A 42 -15.12 2.73 21.36
CA PRO A 42 -16.46 3.30 21.06
C PRO A 42 -16.64 4.72 21.59
N SER A 43 -16.11 5.01 22.79
CA SER A 43 -16.17 6.34 23.41
C SER A 43 -15.54 7.46 22.58
N GLN A 44 -14.55 7.11 21.72
CA GLN A 44 -13.93 8.05 20.79
C GLN A 44 -14.62 8.07 19.42
N LEU A 45 -15.14 6.94 18.95
CA LEU A 45 -15.72 6.81 17.62
C LEU A 45 -17.15 7.30 17.52
N GLU A 46 -18.02 6.96 18.49
CA GLU A 46 -19.45 7.32 18.48
C GLU A 46 -19.70 8.83 18.36
N PRO A 47 -19.01 9.71 19.11
CA PRO A 47 -19.19 11.16 18.98
C PRO A 47 -18.79 11.70 17.59
N LEU A 48 -17.75 11.09 16.98
CA LEU A 48 -17.30 11.48 15.65
C LEU A 48 -18.28 11.09 14.56
N ILE A 49 -18.96 9.95 14.70
CA ILE A 49 -19.93 9.43 13.73
C ILE A 49 -21.27 10.14 13.85
N ALA A 50 -21.69 10.55 15.05
CA ALA A 50 -23.00 11.13 15.33
C ALA A 50 -23.34 12.35 14.48
N GLY A 51 -22.33 13.11 14.05
CA GLY A 51 -22.49 14.32 13.23
C GLY A 51 -22.80 14.08 11.74
N TYR A 52 -22.77 12.81 11.26
CA TYR A 52 -22.93 12.49 9.83
C TYR A 52 -24.35 11.98 9.49
N PRO A 53 -24.76 12.00 8.20
CA PRO A 53 -26.06 11.54 7.76
C PRO A 53 -26.39 10.12 8.17
N ALA A 54 -27.65 9.84 8.50
CA ALA A 54 -28.09 8.52 8.94
C ALA A 54 -27.91 7.42 7.89
N VAL A 55 -28.05 7.76 6.60
CA VAL A 55 -27.87 6.82 5.48
C VAL A 55 -26.45 6.25 5.41
N ASP A 56 -25.45 7.08 5.65
CA ASP A 56 -24.07 6.62 5.67
C ASP A 56 -23.74 5.87 6.95
N ARG A 57 -24.30 6.30 8.08
CA ARG A 57 -24.17 5.61 9.37
C ARG A 57 -24.77 4.19 9.37
N ALA A 58 -25.82 3.95 8.59
CA ALA A 58 -26.44 2.63 8.48
C ALA A 58 -25.51 1.55 7.86
N ARG A 59 -24.46 1.97 7.13
CA ARG A 59 -23.47 1.09 6.53
C ARG A 59 -22.12 1.09 7.29
N LEU A 60 -22.13 1.66 8.50
CA LEU A 60 -20.95 1.77 9.35
C LEU A 60 -21.25 1.06 10.69
N THR A 61 -20.42 0.10 11.04
CA THR A 61 -20.49 -0.60 12.33
C THR A 61 -19.25 -0.29 13.16
N ILE A 62 -19.37 -0.35 14.49
CA ILE A 62 -18.22 -0.27 15.40
C ILE A 62 -18.00 -1.63 16.02
N THR A 63 -16.76 -2.13 15.93
CA THR A 63 -16.28 -3.26 16.72
C THR A 63 -15.37 -2.74 17.81
N PRO A 64 -15.71 -2.96 19.10
CA PRO A 64 -14.90 -2.48 20.21
C PRO A 64 -13.50 -3.10 20.22
N ALA A 65 -12.49 -2.29 20.52
CA ALA A 65 -11.14 -2.69 20.86
C ALA A 65 -10.59 -1.71 21.89
N SER A 66 -9.99 -2.21 22.97
CA SER A 66 -9.59 -1.37 24.11
C SER A 66 -8.16 -0.86 24.01
N GLU A 67 -7.30 -1.54 23.23
CA GLU A 67 -5.87 -1.26 23.15
C GLU A 67 -5.50 -0.60 21.82
N ILE A 68 -4.43 0.21 21.87
CA ILE A 68 -3.87 0.91 20.71
C ILE A 68 -2.40 0.56 20.59
N ILE A 69 -1.95 0.19 19.39
CA ILE A 69 -0.53 0.02 19.07
C ILE A 69 0.01 1.38 18.62
N THR A 70 1.02 1.89 19.32
CA THR A 70 1.64 3.19 19.00
C THR A 70 2.63 3.06 17.84
N MET A 71 2.95 4.19 17.18
CA MET A 71 3.80 4.20 15.98
C MET A 71 5.26 3.78 16.26
N ASP A 72 5.73 3.94 17.49
CA ASP A 72 7.08 3.62 17.97
C ASP A 72 7.18 2.24 18.64
N GLU A 73 6.06 1.54 18.78
CA GLU A 73 6.02 0.25 19.47
C GLU A 73 6.73 -0.85 18.66
N ARG A 74 7.53 -1.66 19.35
CA ARG A 74 8.22 -2.79 18.72
C ARG A 74 7.20 -3.85 18.25
N PRO A 75 7.30 -4.38 17.02
CA PRO A 75 6.37 -5.40 16.51
C PRO A 75 6.20 -6.61 17.41
N SER A 76 7.29 -7.04 18.07
CA SER A 76 7.28 -8.19 19.01
C SER A 76 6.48 -7.90 20.29
N GLN A 77 6.45 -6.65 20.75
CA GLN A 77 5.66 -6.23 21.91
C GLN A 77 4.17 -6.15 21.54
N ALA A 78 3.85 -5.52 20.41
CA ALA A 78 2.49 -5.46 19.87
C ALA A 78 1.89 -6.87 19.69
N LEU A 79 2.68 -7.81 19.16
CA LEU A 79 2.24 -9.18 18.91
C LEU A 79 1.90 -9.94 20.19
N ARG A 80 2.69 -9.77 21.26
CA ARG A 80 2.54 -10.53 22.51
C ARG A 80 1.66 -9.84 23.54
N GLY A 81 1.74 -8.51 23.62
CA GLY A 81 1.20 -7.73 24.73
C GLY A 81 -0.16 -7.10 24.46
N LYS A 82 -0.63 -7.03 23.20
CA LYS A 82 -1.86 -6.31 22.86
C LYS A 82 -2.87 -7.15 22.07
N PRO A 83 -3.48 -8.15 22.75
CA PRO A 83 -4.44 -9.04 22.10
C PRO A 83 -5.74 -8.35 21.67
N ASP A 84 -6.14 -7.27 22.34
CA ASP A 84 -7.35 -6.48 22.06
C ASP A 84 -7.04 -5.14 21.38
N SER A 85 -5.94 -5.07 20.63
CA SER A 85 -5.64 -3.88 19.84
C SER A 85 -6.52 -3.76 18.61
N SER A 86 -6.91 -2.51 18.27
CA SER A 86 -7.75 -2.23 17.10
C SER A 86 -7.19 -2.86 15.81
N MET A 87 -5.88 -2.80 15.63
CA MET A 87 -5.18 -3.43 14.50
C MET A 87 -5.36 -4.97 14.50
N ARG A 88 -5.19 -5.63 15.65
CA ARG A 88 -5.31 -7.08 15.75
C ARG A 88 -6.75 -7.55 15.59
N VAL A 89 -7.69 -6.87 16.22
CA VAL A 89 -9.13 -7.17 16.09
C VAL A 89 -9.59 -7.01 14.64
N ALA A 90 -9.14 -5.97 13.92
CA ALA A 90 -9.44 -5.80 12.50
C ALA A 90 -8.93 -6.98 11.65
N LEU A 91 -7.72 -7.47 11.90
CA LEU A 91 -7.16 -8.64 11.24
C LEU A 91 -7.89 -9.95 11.61
N GLN A 92 -8.37 -10.07 12.85
CA GLN A 92 -9.17 -11.23 13.28
C GLN A 92 -10.52 -11.26 12.57
N LEU A 93 -11.18 -10.11 12.39
CA LEU A 93 -12.41 -10.02 11.60
C LEU A 93 -12.18 -10.50 10.15
N LEU A 94 -11.04 -10.17 9.57
CA LEU A 94 -10.67 -10.63 8.22
C LEU A 94 -10.40 -12.13 8.19
N ARG A 95 -9.67 -12.68 9.16
CA ARG A 95 -9.44 -14.14 9.28
C ARG A 95 -10.73 -14.92 9.45
N ASP A 96 -11.71 -14.36 10.17
CA ASP A 96 -12.98 -15.01 10.49
C ASP A 96 -14.05 -14.76 9.42
N ASP A 97 -13.66 -14.30 8.22
CA ASP A 97 -14.52 -13.99 7.06
C ASP A 97 -15.69 -13.05 7.37
N LYS A 98 -15.54 -12.21 8.42
CA LYS A 98 -16.52 -11.18 8.77
C LYS A 98 -16.40 -9.95 7.86
N VAL A 99 -15.21 -9.74 7.30
CA VAL A 99 -14.86 -8.67 6.37
C VAL A 99 -13.96 -9.22 5.27
N GLN A 100 -13.84 -8.52 4.14
CA GLN A 100 -13.08 -8.96 2.97
C GLN A 100 -11.69 -8.31 2.89
N ALA A 101 -11.46 -7.21 3.63
CA ALA A 101 -10.16 -6.55 3.70
C ALA A 101 -9.98 -5.83 5.04
N CYS A 102 -8.72 -5.51 5.36
CA CYS A 102 -8.32 -4.68 6.49
C CYS A 102 -7.49 -3.50 6.01
N VAL A 103 -7.82 -2.29 6.47
CA VAL A 103 -7.05 -1.05 6.20
C VAL A 103 -6.57 -0.45 7.51
N SER A 104 -5.28 -0.15 7.61
CA SER A 104 -4.67 0.46 8.80
C SER A 104 -3.65 1.53 8.43
N ALA A 105 -3.67 2.67 9.14
CA ALA A 105 -2.61 3.68 9.10
C ALA A 105 -1.57 3.50 10.22
N GLY A 106 -1.72 2.50 11.08
CA GLY A 106 -0.86 2.26 12.23
C GLY A 106 0.57 1.85 11.90
N ASN A 107 1.31 1.41 12.90
CA ASN A 107 2.70 0.98 12.80
C ASN A 107 2.89 -0.14 11.76
N THR A 108 3.71 0.11 10.74
CA THR A 108 3.91 -0.81 9.61
C THR A 108 4.50 -2.15 10.03
N GLY A 109 5.51 -2.13 10.90
CA GLY A 109 6.14 -3.35 11.38
C GLY A 109 5.19 -4.21 12.23
N ALA A 110 4.38 -3.56 13.08
CA ALA A 110 3.37 -4.25 13.88
C ALA A 110 2.27 -4.83 12.99
N LEU A 111 1.77 -4.06 12.00
CA LEU A 111 0.76 -4.53 11.07
C LEU A 111 1.26 -5.75 10.27
N MET A 112 2.49 -5.70 9.75
CA MET A 112 3.09 -6.83 9.03
C MET A 112 3.21 -8.07 9.92
N ALA A 113 3.75 -7.92 11.14
CA ALA A 113 3.93 -9.03 12.08
C ALA A 113 2.59 -9.66 12.48
N LEU A 114 1.59 -8.83 12.79
CA LEU A 114 0.25 -9.28 13.14
C LEU A 114 -0.46 -9.92 11.96
N SER A 115 -0.38 -9.35 10.76
CA SER A 115 -0.98 -9.90 9.55
C SER A 115 -0.44 -11.29 9.25
N ARG A 116 0.89 -11.46 9.28
CA ARG A 116 1.53 -12.77 9.10
C ARG A 116 1.11 -13.78 10.19
N HIS A 117 0.98 -13.33 11.43
CA HIS A 117 0.58 -14.20 12.54
C HIS A 117 -0.88 -14.64 12.44
N VAL A 118 -1.80 -13.71 12.16
CA VAL A 118 -3.25 -13.92 12.17
C VAL A 118 -3.74 -14.58 10.89
N LEU A 119 -3.33 -14.05 9.72
CA LEU A 119 -3.84 -14.48 8.40
C LEU A 119 -3.01 -15.60 7.76
N LYS A 120 -1.71 -15.71 8.13
CA LYS A 120 -0.73 -16.57 7.45
C LYS A 120 -0.44 -16.11 6.01
N THR A 121 0.55 -16.76 5.39
CA THR A 121 0.86 -16.60 3.96
C THR A 121 0.06 -17.57 3.11
N LEU A 122 -0.12 -17.25 1.85
CA LEU A 122 -0.64 -18.17 0.84
C LEU A 122 0.30 -19.37 0.70
N PRO A 123 -0.24 -20.56 0.35
CA PRO A 123 0.60 -21.72 0.04
C PRO A 123 1.63 -21.37 -1.04
N GLY A 124 2.88 -21.79 -0.85
CA GLY A 124 3.98 -21.48 -1.76
C GLY A 124 4.61 -20.11 -1.58
N ILE A 125 4.09 -19.25 -0.70
CA ILE A 125 4.69 -17.96 -0.34
C ILE A 125 5.40 -18.04 1.01
N ASP A 126 6.69 -17.77 1.01
CA ASP A 126 7.52 -17.79 2.23
C ASP A 126 7.32 -16.51 3.06
N ARG A 127 7.24 -15.38 2.39
CA ARG A 127 7.11 -14.06 3.02
C ARG A 127 6.17 -13.14 2.25
N PRO A 128 5.30 -12.40 2.93
CA PRO A 128 4.53 -11.34 2.28
C PRO A 128 5.45 -10.19 1.87
N ALA A 129 5.11 -9.50 0.78
CA ALA A 129 5.80 -8.30 0.31
C ALA A 129 4.91 -7.08 0.41
N MET A 130 5.50 -5.92 0.69
CA MET A 130 4.80 -4.64 0.64
C MET A 130 4.97 -4.00 -0.73
N VAL A 131 3.85 -3.74 -1.43
CA VAL A 131 3.81 -3.11 -2.74
C VAL A 131 3.14 -1.75 -2.68
N ALA A 132 3.70 -0.77 -3.39
CA ALA A 132 3.01 0.49 -3.67
C ALA A 132 3.21 0.92 -5.12
N ALA A 133 2.26 1.72 -5.63
CA ALA A 133 2.35 2.33 -6.94
C ALA A 133 3.23 3.59 -6.89
N ILE A 134 4.27 3.62 -7.71
CA ILE A 134 5.16 4.77 -7.88
C ILE A 134 4.77 5.51 -9.16
N PRO A 135 4.55 6.83 -9.13
CA PRO A 135 4.24 7.60 -10.32
C PRO A 135 5.46 7.64 -11.26
N THR A 136 5.19 7.48 -12.55
CA THR A 136 6.19 7.49 -13.61
C THR A 136 5.79 8.41 -14.76
N GLN A 137 6.67 8.64 -15.71
CA GLN A 137 6.34 9.39 -16.93
C GLN A 137 5.28 8.72 -17.80
N ARG A 138 5.00 7.42 -17.59
CA ARG A 138 4.07 6.60 -18.39
C ARG A 138 2.92 6.00 -17.59
N GLY A 139 2.58 6.59 -16.46
CA GLY A 139 1.56 6.09 -15.55
C GLY A 139 2.15 5.66 -14.22
N TYR A 140 2.03 4.40 -13.83
CA TYR A 140 2.48 3.89 -12.53
C TYR A 140 3.28 2.61 -12.67
N CYS A 141 4.27 2.46 -11.78
CA CYS A 141 5.04 1.24 -11.60
C CYS A 141 4.74 0.66 -10.21
N GLN A 142 4.48 -0.63 -10.12
CA GLN A 142 4.37 -1.34 -8.85
C GLN A 142 5.78 -1.68 -8.34
N LEU A 143 6.18 -1.07 -7.23
CA LEU A 143 7.48 -1.33 -6.61
C LEU A 143 7.33 -2.26 -5.40
N LEU A 144 8.09 -3.35 -5.38
CA LEU A 144 8.16 -4.37 -4.33
C LEU A 144 9.64 -4.69 -4.02
N ASP A 145 10.03 -4.96 -2.83
CA ASP A 145 9.43 -4.85 -1.50
C ASP A 145 9.76 -3.48 -0.90
N LEU A 146 8.85 -2.92 -0.11
CA LEU A 146 9.02 -1.57 0.45
C LEU A 146 9.36 -1.57 1.96
N GLY A 147 10.04 -2.63 2.41
CA GLY A 147 10.52 -2.72 3.79
C GLY A 147 9.87 -3.79 4.66
N ALA A 148 9.09 -4.69 4.07
CA ALA A 148 8.58 -5.86 4.77
C ALA A 148 9.71 -6.88 5.05
N ASN A 149 10.67 -6.99 4.13
CA ASN A 149 11.78 -7.94 4.20
C ASN A 149 13.09 -7.24 3.85
N VAL A 150 13.90 -6.95 4.87
CA VAL A 150 15.18 -6.23 4.70
C VAL A 150 16.17 -7.04 3.86
N ASP A 151 16.26 -8.35 4.12
CA ASP A 151 17.11 -9.29 3.39
C ASP A 151 16.22 -10.31 2.66
N CYS A 152 16.46 -10.48 1.35
CA CYS A 152 15.72 -11.40 0.50
C CYS A 152 16.64 -12.42 -0.18
N SER A 153 16.20 -13.67 -0.27
CA SER A 153 16.81 -14.67 -1.14
C SER A 153 16.38 -14.48 -2.60
N ALA A 154 16.99 -15.18 -3.53
CA ALA A 154 16.61 -15.20 -4.94
C ALA A 154 15.15 -15.67 -5.13
N GLU A 155 14.75 -16.70 -4.36
CA GLU A 155 13.40 -17.25 -4.36
C GLU A 155 12.37 -16.23 -3.86
N HIS A 156 12.70 -15.43 -2.83
CA HIS A 156 11.83 -14.35 -2.38
C HIS A 156 11.63 -13.29 -3.48
N LEU A 157 12.70 -12.86 -4.16
CA LEU A 157 12.60 -11.91 -5.26
C LEU A 157 11.76 -12.47 -6.43
N PHE A 158 11.91 -13.77 -6.71
CA PHE A 158 11.07 -14.47 -7.68
C PHE A 158 9.59 -14.45 -7.28
N GLN A 159 9.26 -14.83 -6.04
CA GLN A 159 7.89 -14.81 -5.53
C GLN A 159 7.31 -13.37 -5.58
N PHE A 160 8.10 -12.35 -5.24
CA PHE A 160 7.68 -10.96 -5.32
C PHE A 160 7.39 -10.53 -6.76
N ALA A 161 8.18 -10.99 -7.73
CA ALA A 161 7.93 -10.71 -9.14
C ALA A 161 6.59 -11.28 -9.62
N VAL A 162 6.28 -12.52 -9.23
CA VAL A 162 5.00 -13.16 -9.54
C VAL A 162 3.85 -12.39 -8.88
N MET A 163 3.96 -12.10 -7.58
CA MET A 163 2.92 -11.35 -6.85
C MET A 163 2.71 -9.95 -7.43
N GLY A 164 3.79 -9.25 -7.80
CA GLY A 164 3.73 -7.94 -8.41
C GLY A 164 3.05 -7.96 -9.78
N ALA A 165 3.33 -8.97 -10.60
CA ALA A 165 2.69 -9.14 -11.90
C ALA A 165 1.16 -9.32 -11.76
N VAL A 166 0.72 -10.22 -10.88
CA VAL A 166 -0.72 -10.44 -10.62
C VAL A 166 -1.39 -9.17 -10.06
N ALA A 167 -0.71 -8.45 -9.15
CA ALA A 167 -1.23 -7.19 -8.62
C ALA A 167 -1.36 -6.11 -9.71
N ALA A 168 -0.42 -6.03 -10.66
CA ALA A 168 -0.50 -5.11 -11.79
C ALA A 168 -1.62 -5.50 -12.76
N GLU A 169 -1.81 -6.81 -13.02
CA GLU A 169 -2.92 -7.32 -13.82
C GLU A 169 -4.28 -6.99 -13.19
N ALA A 170 -4.42 -7.09 -11.87
CA ALA A 170 -5.62 -6.70 -11.14
C ALA A 170 -5.93 -5.19 -11.29
N LEU A 171 -4.91 -4.38 -11.57
CA LEU A 171 -5.06 -2.95 -11.88
C LEU A 171 -5.29 -2.67 -13.38
N GLY A 172 -5.48 -3.70 -14.20
CA GLY A 172 -5.78 -3.57 -15.63
C GLY A 172 -4.55 -3.51 -16.54
N VAL A 173 -3.34 -3.76 -16.04
CA VAL A 173 -2.14 -3.83 -16.87
C VAL A 173 -2.09 -5.18 -17.58
N VAL A 174 -2.22 -5.18 -18.89
CA VAL A 174 -2.17 -6.41 -19.69
C VAL A 174 -0.70 -6.83 -19.87
N ARG A 175 -0.34 -8.05 -19.45
CA ARG A 175 1.01 -8.62 -19.55
C ARG A 175 2.10 -7.68 -19.01
N PRO A 176 2.09 -7.37 -17.72
CA PRO A 176 2.97 -6.37 -17.12
C PRO A 176 4.45 -6.70 -17.33
N ARG A 177 5.24 -5.68 -17.65
CA ARG A 177 6.69 -5.76 -17.78
C ARG A 177 7.29 -5.82 -16.38
N VAL A 178 7.93 -6.94 -16.05
CA VAL A 178 8.55 -7.17 -14.74
C VAL A 178 10.07 -7.03 -14.85
N ALA A 179 10.68 -6.23 -13.97
CA ALA A 179 12.11 -6.04 -13.92
C ALA A 179 12.65 -6.22 -12.50
N LEU A 180 13.91 -6.59 -12.37
CA LEU A 180 14.67 -6.51 -11.13
C LEU A 180 15.39 -5.17 -11.07
N LEU A 181 15.31 -4.49 -9.93
CA LEU A 181 16.09 -3.29 -9.65
C LEU A 181 17.56 -3.67 -9.46
N ASN A 182 18.45 -3.00 -10.17
CA ASN A 182 19.88 -3.32 -10.15
C ASN A 182 20.74 -2.04 -10.28
N VAL A 183 22.03 -2.16 -10.12
CA VAL A 183 23.04 -1.10 -10.24
C VAL A 183 23.53 -0.89 -11.68
N GLY A 184 22.95 -1.56 -12.65
CA GLY A 184 23.26 -1.51 -14.08
C GLY A 184 22.39 -2.54 -14.79
N THR A 185 22.25 -2.38 -16.11
CA THR A 185 21.39 -3.24 -16.95
C THR A 185 22.12 -4.46 -17.49
N GLU A 186 23.46 -4.55 -17.34
CA GLU A 186 24.26 -5.65 -17.85
C GLU A 186 24.20 -6.88 -16.91
N ASP A 187 24.21 -8.08 -17.45
CA ASP A 187 24.10 -9.35 -16.72
C ASP A 187 25.21 -9.58 -15.68
N ILE A 188 26.37 -8.94 -15.86
CA ILE A 188 27.49 -9.01 -14.93
C ILE A 188 27.31 -8.15 -13.68
N LYS A 189 26.39 -7.20 -13.70
CA LYS A 189 26.14 -6.26 -12.60
C LYS A 189 25.23 -6.85 -11.52
N GLY A 190 25.27 -6.22 -10.35
CA GLY A 190 24.42 -6.60 -9.21
C GLY A 190 25.02 -7.63 -8.27
N ASN A 191 24.35 -7.82 -7.16
CA ASN A 191 24.72 -8.81 -6.16
C ASN A 191 24.28 -10.23 -6.57
N GLN A 192 24.76 -11.23 -5.83
CA GLN A 192 24.50 -12.63 -6.14
C GLN A 192 23.00 -12.99 -6.12
N GLN A 193 22.23 -12.42 -5.18
CA GLN A 193 20.80 -12.72 -5.04
C GLN A 193 20.00 -12.22 -6.25
N VAL A 194 20.29 -11.01 -6.70
CA VAL A 194 19.64 -10.43 -7.88
C VAL A 194 19.97 -11.24 -9.15
N LYS A 195 21.21 -11.70 -9.32
CA LYS A 195 21.61 -12.57 -10.46
C LYS A 195 20.93 -13.92 -10.45
N LEU A 196 20.86 -14.56 -9.29
CA LEU A 196 20.16 -15.84 -9.13
C LEU A 196 18.65 -15.67 -9.38
N ALA A 197 18.04 -14.58 -8.86
CA ALA A 197 16.63 -14.26 -9.13
C ALA A 197 16.37 -14.04 -10.63
N ALA A 198 17.27 -13.36 -11.33
CA ALA A 198 17.17 -13.19 -12.78
C ALA A 198 17.14 -14.51 -13.53
N THR A 199 17.99 -15.46 -13.12
CA THR A 199 18.01 -16.84 -13.70
C THR A 199 16.68 -17.55 -13.50
N LEU A 200 16.08 -17.45 -12.30
CA LEU A 200 14.76 -18.02 -12.02
C LEU A 200 13.66 -17.37 -12.88
N LEU A 201 13.68 -16.05 -12.98
CA LEU A 201 12.70 -15.28 -13.75
C LEU A 201 12.79 -15.52 -15.27
N GLN A 202 13.99 -15.71 -15.81
CA GLN A 202 14.20 -16.08 -17.22
C GLN A 202 13.61 -17.45 -17.57
N GLN A 203 13.58 -18.36 -16.61
CA GLN A 203 13.01 -19.71 -16.78
C GLN A 203 11.48 -19.75 -16.56
N ALA A 204 10.91 -18.74 -15.91
CA ALA A 204 9.48 -18.68 -15.58
C ALA A 204 8.62 -18.47 -16.82
N ARG A 205 7.87 -19.51 -17.24
CA ARG A 205 6.93 -19.41 -18.35
C ARG A 205 5.74 -18.54 -17.94
N GLY A 206 5.32 -17.63 -18.84
CA GLY A 206 4.14 -16.81 -18.62
C GLY A 206 4.36 -15.53 -17.82
N LEU A 207 5.59 -15.24 -17.35
CA LEU A 207 5.99 -13.96 -16.81
C LEU A 207 6.71 -13.12 -17.87
N ASN A 208 6.33 -11.86 -18.03
CA ASN A 208 6.98 -10.95 -18.96
C ASN A 208 8.19 -10.26 -18.28
N TYR A 209 9.19 -11.07 -17.95
CA TYR A 209 10.43 -10.57 -17.38
C TYR A 209 11.27 -9.86 -18.45
N ILE A 210 11.65 -8.60 -18.21
CA ILE A 210 12.38 -7.75 -19.16
C ILE A 210 13.85 -7.51 -18.78
N GLY A 211 14.35 -8.16 -17.72
CA GLY A 211 15.73 -8.00 -17.26
C GLY A 211 15.89 -7.02 -16.12
N PHE A 212 17.01 -6.30 -16.10
CA PHE A 212 17.35 -5.34 -15.06
C PHE A 212 16.98 -3.91 -15.46
N ILE A 213 16.64 -3.09 -14.47
CA ILE A 213 16.56 -1.62 -14.61
C ILE A 213 17.29 -0.92 -13.48
N GLU A 214 17.70 0.31 -13.72
CA GLU A 214 18.28 1.18 -12.70
C GLU A 214 17.21 2.06 -12.03
N GLY A 215 17.55 2.73 -10.93
CA GLY A 215 16.59 3.50 -10.16
C GLY A 215 15.90 4.63 -10.92
N ASP A 216 16.57 5.25 -11.89
CA ASP A 216 15.98 6.27 -12.75
C ASP A 216 15.02 5.68 -13.81
N GLY A 217 15.25 4.43 -14.24
CA GLY A 217 14.35 3.66 -15.11
C GLY A 217 12.94 3.45 -14.50
N VAL A 218 12.86 3.37 -13.15
CA VAL A 218 11.57 3.31 -12.44
C VAL A 218 10.72 4.53 -12.82
N TYR A 219 11.28 5.74 -12.74
CA TYR A 219 10.54 6.99 -13.01
C TYR A 219 10.31 7.24 -14.50
N ARG A 220 11.16 6.69 -15.38
CA ARG A 220 10.90 6.71 -16.83
C ARG A 220 9.77 5.78 -17.25
N GLY A 221 9.32 4.87 -16.36
CA GLY A 221 8.28 3.89 -16.64
C GLY A 221 8.74 2.80 -17.61
N GLU A 222 9.98 2.33 -17.45
CA GLU A 222 10.55 1.24 -18.27
C GLU A 222 9.97 -0.11 -17.93
N ALA A 223 9.47 -0.30 -16.70
CA ALA A 223 8.77 -1.48 -16.23
C ALA A 223 7.44 -1.10 -15.55
N ASP A 224 6.51 -2.04 -15.52
CA ASP A 224 5.23 -1.91 -14.83
C ASP A 224 5.31 -2.47 -13.39
N VAL A 225 6.25 -3.40 -13.18
CA VAL A 225 6.56 -4.01 -11.90
C VAL A 225 8.07 -4.01 -11.71
N VAL A 226 8.54 -3.48 -10.60
CA VAL A 226 9.96 -3.46 -10.23
C VAL A 226 10.14 -4.13 -8.89
N VAL A 227 11.07 -5.08 -8.84
CA VAL A 227 11.30 -5.92 -7.67
C VAL A 227 12.70 -5.67 -7.10
N CYS A 228 12.76 -5.52 -5.79
CA CYS A 228 13.99 -5.44 -5.00
C CYS A 228 13.75 -6.01 -3.60
N ASP A 229 14.81 -6.09 -2.78
CA ASP A 229 14.64 -6.32 -1.36
C ASP A 229 14.05 -5.08 -0.66
N GLY A 230 13.50 -5.29 0.54
CA GLY A 230 12.82 -4.20 1.26
C GLY A 230 13.77 -3.11 1.76
N PHE A 231 15.06 -3.37 1.93
CA PHE A 231 16.01 -2.31 2.28
C PHE A 231 16.17 -1.33 1.12
N VAL A 232 16.46 -1.83 -0.07
CA VAL A 232 16.61 -1.03 -1.29
C VAL A 232 15.31 -0.31 -1.64
N GLY A 233 14.18 -1.02 -1.61
CA GLY A 233 12.88 -0.44 -1.96
C GLY A 233 12.43 0.65 -0.99
N ASN A 234 12.64 0.47 0.31
CA ASN A 234 12.31 1.50 1.30
C ASN A 234 13.21 2.73 1.16
N ILE A 235 14.51 2.56 0.87
CA ILE A 235 15.41 3.69 0.59
C ILE A 235 14.96 4.42 -0.66
N LEU A 236 14.66 3.71 -1.75
CA LEU A 236 14.18 4.33 -3.00
C LEU A 236 12.91 5.13 -2.76
N LEU A 237 11.92 4.55 -2.08
CA LEU A 237 10.66 5.22 -1.74
C LEU A 237 10.89 6.48 -0.90
N LYS A 238 11.64 6.37 0.21
CA LYS A 238 11.87 7.50 1.12
C LYS A 238 12.73 8.60 0.51
N SER A 239 13.71 8.24 -0.31
CA SER A 239 14.51 9.22 -1.06
C SER A 239 13.66 9.99 -2.06
N SER A 240 12.73 9.32 -2.73
CA SER A 240 11.81 9.93 -3.69
C SER A 240 10.81 10.86 -3.01
N GLU A 241 10.22 10.44 -1.90
CA GLU A 241 9.32 11.27 -1.07
C GLU A 241 10.05 12.53 -0.58
N GLY A 242 11.30 12.36 -0.10
CA GLY A 242 12.14 13.47 0.36
C GLY A 242 12.49 14.45 -0.76
N LEU A 243 12.85 13.94 -1.93
CA LEU A 243 13.15 14.77 -3.11
C LEU A 243 11.92 15.53 -3.58
N ALA A 244 10.77 14.88 -3.68
CA ALA A 244 9.51 15.52 -4.08
C ALA A 244 9.13 16.64 -3.10
N THR A 245 9.24 16.40 -1.79
CA THR A 245 8.99 17.39 -0.75
C THR A 245 9.96 18.58 -0.85
N MET A 246 11.24 18.32 -1.07
CA MET A 246 12.26 19.37 -1.24
C MET A 246 11.97 20.24 -2.48
N ILE A 247 11.61 19.63 -3.61
CA ILE A 247 11.28 20.35 -4.84
C ILE A 247 10.05 21.22 -4.61
N ALA A 248 8.99 20.69 -4.01
CA ALA A 248 7.77 21.44 -3.70
C ALA A 248 8.05 22.66 -2.81
N ALA A 249 8.85 22.48 -1.74
CA ALA A 249 9.24 23.59 -0.86
C ALA A 249 10.09 24.64 -1.57
N ARG A 250 10.98 24.25 -2.48
CA ARG A 250 11.78 25.18 -3.31
C ARG A 250 10.90 25.99 -4.24
N ILE A 251 9.96 25.35 -4.93
CA ILE A 251 8.99 26.03 -5.82
C ILE A 251 8.17 27.05 -5.02
N GLU A 252 7.64 26.67 -3.87
CA GLU A 252 6.90 27.56 -3.00
C GLU A 252 7.73 28.76 -2.54
N ALA A 253 8.98 28.54 -2.13
CA ALA A 253 9.89 29.60 -1.72
C ALA A 253 10.18 30.61 -2.85
N LEU A 254 10.34 30.15 -4.09
CA LEU A 254 10.56 31.02 -5.26
C LEU A 254 9.37 31.95 -5.50
N PHE A 255 8.16 31.45 -5.36
CA PHE A 255 6.96 32.29 -5.53
C PHE A 255 6.71 33.28 -4.37
N LYS A 256 7.38 33.10 -3.22
CA LYS A 256 7.28 34.02 -2.07
C LYS A 256 8.28 35.19 -2.09
N GLN A 257 9.28 35.20 -2.99
CA GLN A 257 10.43 36.12 -2.96
C GLN A 257 10.12 37.60 -3.30
N GLY A 258 8.94 37.92 -3.86
CA GLY A 258 8.58 39.31 -4.21
C GLY A 258 7.17 39.44 -4.77
N LEU A 259 6.72 40.68 -4.98
CA LEU A 259 5.36 40.97 -5.47
C LEU A 259 5.14 40.38 -6.87
N ALA A 260 6.10 40.53 -7.77
CA ALA A 260 6.01 39.98 -9.12
C ALA A 260 5.96 38.43 -9.09
N SER A 261 6.83 37.79 -8.30
CA SER A 261 6.84 36.34 -8.14
C SER A 261 5.53 35.80 -7.53
N ARG A 262 4.94 36.53 -6.59
CA ARG A 262 3.62 36.18 -6.00
C ARG A 262 2.50 36.25 -7.04
N LEU A 263 2.51 37.26 -7.91
CA LEU A 263 1.52 37.41 -8.98
C LEU A 263 1.64 36.25 -9.97
N VAL A 264 2.87 35.94 -10.41
CA VAL A 264 3.14 34.78 -11.30
C VAL A 264 2.73 33.47 -10.60
N GLY A 265 3.05 33.31 -9.32
CA GLY A 265 2.64 32.14 -8.53
C GLY A 265 1.12 31.98 -8.44
N ALA A 266 0.39 33.07 -8.26
CA ALA A 266 -1.08 33.06 -8.25
C ALA A 266 -1.67 32.62 -9.60
N LEU A 267 -1.08 33.09 -10.72
CA LEU A 267 -1.48 32.68 -12.07
C LEU A 267 -1.12 31.21 -12.36
N ALA A 268 0.03 30.74 -11.86
CA ALA A 268 0.50 29.37 -12.03
C ALA A 268 -0.20 28.36 -11.09
N LEU A 269 -0.90 28.84 -10.03
CA LEU A 269 -1.48 28.00 -8.98
C LEU A 269 -2.37 26.84 -9.51
N PRO A 270 -3.24 27.03 -10.53
CA PRO A 270 -4.04 25.93 -11.06
C PRO A 270 -3.20 24.81 -11.69
N LEU A 271 -2.11 25.17 -12.39
CA LEU A 271 -1.19 24.20 -12.99
C LEU A 271 -0.36 23.48 -11.94
N LEU A 272 0.13 24.22 -10.94
CA LEU A 272 0.87 23.65 -9.80
C LEU A 272 0.00 22.68 -8.99
N LYS A 273 -1.27 23.01 -8.76
CA LYS A 273 -2.23 22.12 -8.10
C LYS A 273 -2.47 20.85 -8.91
N ARG A 274 -2.53 20.91 -10.24
CA ARG A 274 -2.63 19.72 -11.09
C ARG A 274 -1.37 18.86 -10.97
N LEU A 275 -0.19 19.44 -11.13
CA LEU A 275 1.08 18.74 -10.97
C LEU A 275 1.21 18.10 -9.57
N GLN A 276 0.86 18.87 -8.54
CA GLN A 276 0.86 18.34 -7.17
C GLN A 276 -0.13 17.19 -7.01
N ALA A 277 -1.31 17.27 -7.61
CA ALA A 277 -2.31 16.20 -7.58
C ALA A 277 -1.83 14.94 -8.31
N ASP A 278 -1.12 15.09 -9.44
CA ASP A 278 -0.58 13.97 -10.21
C ASP A 278 0.61 13.28 -9.51
N LEU A 279 1.42 14.06 -8.79
CA LEU A 279 2.57 13.57 -8.03
C LEU A 279 2.25 13.28 -6.56
N ALA A 280 1.05 13.61 -6.09
CA ALA A 280 0.71 13.52 -4.67
C ALA A 280 0.77 12.08 -4.17
N PRO A 281 1.59 11.77 -3.15
CA PRO A 281 1.59 10.46 -2.52
C PRO A 281 0.20 10.06 -1.99
N ALA A 282 -0.64 11.05 -1.66
CA ALA A 282 -1.99 10.81 -1.15
C ALA A 282 -2.91 10.08 -2.14
N ARG A 283 -2.79 10.33 -3.45
CA ARG A 283 -3.60 9.64 -4.48
C ARG A 283 -3.20 8.18 -4.69
N HIS A 284 -1.98 7.84 -4.34
CA HIS A 284 -1.41 6.49 -4.48
C HIS A 284 -1.11 5.87 -3.12
N ASN A 285 -1.65 6.51 -2.06
CA ASN A 285 -1.54 5.98 -0.72
C ASN A 285 -2.34 4.68 -0.59
N GLY A 286 -1.72 3.70 -0.02
CA GLY A 286 -2.22 2.34 0.11
C GLY A 286 -1.19 1.35 -0.41
N ALA A 287 -0.26 0.95 0.45
CA ALA A 287 0.65 -0.15 0.18
C ALA A 287 -0.04 -1.46 0.58
N SER A 288 -0.14 -2.39 -0.36
CA SER A 288 -0.76 -3.70 -0.09
C SER A 288 0.28 -4.69 0.41
N PHE A 289 -0.12 -5.55 1.34
CA PHE A 289 0.68 -6.69 1.77
C PHE A 289 0.30 -7.92 0.94
N LEU A 290 1.02 -8.16 -0.14
CA LEU A 290 0.80 -9.28 -1.03
C LEU A 290 1.30 -10.59 -0.43
N GLY A 291 0.66 -11.70 -0.78
CA GLY A 291 1.06 -13.04 -0.33
C GLY A 291 0.48 -13.47 1.02
N LEU A 292 -0.45 -12.70 1.59
CA LEU A 292 -1.26 -13.09 2.75
C LEU A 292 -2.56 -13.78 2.31
N GLN A 293 -3.15 -14.60 3.19
CA GLN A 293 -4.47 -15.21 2.95
C GLN A 293 -5.65 -14.22 3.11
N GLY A 294 -5.38 -12.93 2.99
CA GLY A 294 -6.40 -11.87 3.07
C GLY A 294 -5.83 -10.54 2.65
N ILE A 295 -6.70 -9.62 2.26
CA ILE A 295 -6.33 -8.30 1.75
C ILE A 295 -6.02 -7.37 2.93
N VAL A 296 -4.77 -6.91 3.02
CA VAL A 296 -4.32 -5.94 4.01
C VAL A 296 -3.68 -4.75 3.31
N VAL A 297 -4.23 -3.58 3.52
CA VAL A 297 -3.73 -2.33 2.95
C VAL A 297 -3.22 -1.40 4.05
N LYS A 298 -1.98 -0.98 3.92
CA LYS A 298 -1.32 -0.01 4.80
C LYS A 298 -1.45 1.39 4.23
N SER A 299 -2.11 2.27 4.94
CA SER A 299 -2.07 3.71 4.68
C SER A 299 -0.84 4.34 5.35
N HIS A 300 -0.29 5.42 4.81
CA HIS A 300 0.79 6.15 5.45
C HIS A 300 0.33 6.70 6.81
N GLY A 301 1.21 6.69 7.84
CA GLY A 301 0.86 7.17 9.18
C GLY A 301 0.40 8.63 9.21
N SER A 302 1.06 9.49 8.41
CA SER A 302 0.71 10.90 8.25
C SER A 302 -0.32 11.17 7.14
N ALA A 303 -1.04 10.16 6.65
CA ALA A 303 -2.07 10.36 5.64
C ALA A 303 -3.26 11.12 6.22
N GLY A 304 -3.62 12.22 5.57
CA GLY A 304 -4.88 12.91 5.82
C GLY A 304 -6.08 12.14 5.24
N VAL A 305 -7.22 12.80 5.21
CA VAL A 305 -8.50 12.23 4.75
C VAL A 305 -8.38 11.64 3.34
N GLU A 306 -7.88 12.40 2.36
CA GLU A 306 -7.74 11.96 0.96
C GLU A 306 -6.81 10.74 0.82
N GLY A 307 -5.69 10.74 1.56
CA GLY A 307 -4.78 9.60 1.54
C GLY A 307 -5.42 8.34 2.09
N PHE A 308 -6.16 8.43 3.19
CA PHE A 308 -6.84 7.28 3.75
C PHE A 308 -7.98 6.76 2.85
N GLN A 309 -8.69 7.66 2.16
CA GLN A 309 -9.67 7.29 1.11
C GLN A 309 -9.02 6.47 -0.01
N SER A 310 -7.81 6.85 -0.44
CA SER A 310 -7.07 6.09 -1.47
C SER A 310 -6.72 4.68 -1.00
N ALA A 311 -6.37 4.50 0.28
CA ALA A 311 -6.12 3.16 0.84
C ALA A 311 -7.40 2.30 0.89
N ILE A 312 -8.56 2.89 1.22
CA ILE A 312 -9.85 2.18 1.15
C ILE A 312 -10.18 1.82 -0.31
N ALA A 313 -9.99 2.74 -1.25
CA ALA A 313 -10.23 2.50 -2.67
C ALA A 313 -9.32 1.37 -3.22
N ARG A 314 -8.06 1.32 -2.79
CA ARG A 314 -7.14 0.22 -3.11
C ARG A 314 -7.67 -1.13 -2.61
N ALA A 315 -8.12 -1.20 -1.36
CA ALA A 315 -8.70 -2.42 -0.80
C ALA A 315 -9.96 -2.86 -1.58
N LEU A 316 -10.81 -1.91 -2.01
CA LEU A 316 -11.98 -2.20 -2.84
C LEU A 316 -11.60 -2.83 -4.19
N ILE A 317 -10.60 -2.31 -4.88
CA ILE A 317 -10.10 -2.89 -6.14
C ILE A 317 -9.62 -4.32 -5.90
N GLU A 318 -8.86 -4.56 -4.86
CA GLU A 318 -8.33 -5.89 -4.55
C GLU A 318 -9.43 -6.90 -4.19
N ILE A 319 -10.50 -6.46 -3.53
CA ILE A 319 -11.71 -7.28 -3.29
C ILE A 319 -12.40 -7.60 -4.62
N GLN A 320 -12.63 -6.60 -5.47
CA GLN A 320 -13.34 -6.77 -6.75
C GLN A 320 -12.59 -7.71 -7.70
N GLU A 321 -11.27 -7.65 -7.68
CA GLU A 321 -10.40 -8.48 -8.51
C GLU A 321 -10.06 -9.83 -7.85
N ASN A 322 -10.56 -10.10 -6.64
CA ASN A 322 -10.31 -11.34 -5.91
C ASN A 322 -8.81 -11.68 -5.82
N LEU A 323 -8.02 -10.68 -5.41
CA LEU A 323 -6.56 -10.70 -5.54
C LEU A 323 -5.88 -11.91 -4.85
N PRO A 324 -6.26 -12.35 -3.62
CA PRO A 324 -5.64 -13.51 -2.98
C PRO A 324 -5.79 -14.80 -3.78
N GLU A 325 -6.97 -15.08 -4.34
CA GLU A 325 -7.25 -16.28 -5.14
C GLU A 325 -6.51 -16.24 -6.49
N ARG A 326 -6.43 -15.07 -7.13
CA ARG A 326 -5.63 -14.90 -8.35
C ARG A 326 -4.15 -15.15 -8.10
N LEU A 327 -3.64 -14.64 -6.97
CA LEU A 327 -2.26 -14.90 -6.54
C LEU A 327 -2.03 -16.39 -6.32
N HIS A 328 -2.94 -17.07 -5.61
CA HIS A 328 -2.84 -18.50 -5.36
C HIS A 328 -2.82 -19.32 -6.65
N GLY A 329 -3.78 -19.10 -7.55
CA GLY A 329 -3.85 -19.81 -8.84
C GLY A 329 -2.60 -19.58 -9.71
N ARG A 330 -2.08 -18.34 -9.73
CA ARG A 330 -0.89 -18.02 -10.52
C ARG A 330 0.39 -18.67 -9.98
N LEU A 331 0.50 -18.75 -8.65
CA LEU A 331 1.62 -19.45 -8.01
C LEU A 331 1.59 -20.95 -8.27
N GLU A 332 0.42 -21.58 -8.21
CA GLU A 332 0.27 -23.00 -8.57
C GLU A 332 0.72 -23.27 -10.02
N GLU A 333 0.33 -22.41 -10.98
CA GLU A 333 0.76 -22.55 -12.38
C GLU A 333 2.28 -22.43 -12.60
N LEU A 334 2.98 -21.65 -11.76
CA LEU A 334 4.40 -21.36 -11.93
C LEU A 334 5.32 -22.26 -11.08
N LEU A 335 4.78 -22.89 -10.02
CA LEU A 335 5.51 -23.81 -9.14
C LEU A 335 5.33 -25.29 -9.52
N LEU A 336 4.37 -25.61 -10.39
CA LEU A 336 4.16 -26.91 -11.02
C LEU A 336 4.86 -26.99 -12.39
#